data_db9764fd3261d6a25762d9f283ef5658
#
_entry.id   db9764fd3261d6a25762d9f283ef5658
#
_cell.length_a   1.000
_cell.length_b   1.000
_cell.length_c   1.000
_cell.angle_alpha   90.00
_cell.angle_beta   90.00
_cell.angle_gamma   90.00
#
_symmetry.space_group_name_H-M   'P 1'
#
loop_
_entity.id
_entity.type
_entity.pdbx_description
1 polymer ?
#
loop_
_entity_poly.entity_id
_entity_poly.type
_entity_poly.pdbx_seq_one_letter_code
_entity_poly.pdbx_strand_id
1 'polypeptide(L)'
;MANRNQYEVNPSSGTSKAFLLLIGGLAIAGVVLIAIVASNNSGGDSADLSLTSDQIEAGAVPPEDEVAGETGPVTVVGDALPKLEDGTDPAVDTEAPTLEATRFDGSDAVIDPSDGTGRVYAFVAHWCPHCQREVPVMAEWLQDNPLPSDVQFVVVSTGVREGQPNYPPSIWLHEAAVPALVIRDSAESTAASAFGLSGFPFFVATDGQGKVVERTSGEQSVDQLNDLVSAAQG
;
A
#
# COMPACT_ATOMS: atom_id res chain seq x y z
N MET A 1 -25.77 61.46 4.58
CA MET A 1 -24.52 62.04 5.08
C MET A 1 -23.45 61.01 4.94
N ALA A 2 -22.44 61.37 4.15
CA ALA A 2 -21.34 60.52 3.75
C ALA A 2 -20.27 60.40 4.83
N ASN A 3 -19.56 59.29 4.91
CA ASN A 3 -18.14 59.36 5.14
C ASN A 3 -17.42 58.14 4.55
N ARG A 4 -16.68 58.39 3.48
CA ARG A 4 -15.68 57.50 2.89
C ARG A 4 -14.37 57.78 3.58
N ASN A 5 -13.70 56.77 4.10
CA ASN A 5 -12.27 56.85 4.39
C ASN A 5 -11.51 55.98 3.37
N GLN A 6 -10.86 56.67 2.47
CA GLN A 6 -9.79 56.18 1.61
C GLN A 6 -8.49 56.13 2.39
N TYR A 7 -7.79 55.03 2.36
CA TYR A 7 -6.37 55.00 2.75
C TYR A 7 -5.53 54.90 1.50
N GLU A 8 -4.77 55.96 1.26
CA GLU A 8 -3.77 56.02 0.21
C GLU A 8 -2.53 55.22 0.60
N VAL A 9 -2.02 54.45 -0.36
CA VAL A 9 -0.76 53.73 -0.28
C VAL A 9 0.33 54.62 -0.85
N ASN A 10 1.33 54.95 -0.04
CA ASN A 10 2.50 55.73 -0.44
C ASN A 10 3.69 54.79 -0.73
N PRO A 11 4.31 54.83 -1.92
CA PRO A 11 5.52 54.05 -2.21
C PRO A 11 6.76 54.89 -1.86
N SER A 12 7.57 54.44 -0.92
CA SER A 12 8.92 54.98 -0.74
C SER A 12 9.97 54.01 -1.28
N SER A 13 10.62 54.48 -2.32
CA SER A 13 11.85 53.99 -2.87
C SER A 13 13.04 54.14 -1.90
N GLY A 14 13.86 53.09 -1.83
CA GLY A 14 15.12 53.13 -1.09
C GLY A 14 16.11 52.10 -1.66
N THR A 15 16.88 52.56 -2.64
CA THR A 15 18.08 51.86 -3.13
C THR A 15 19.21 51.96 -2.12
N SER A 16 19.84 50.86 -1.74
CA SER A 16 21.21 50.85 -1.20
C SER A 16 21.94 49.56 -1.53
N LYS A 17 22.82 49.69 -2.52
CA LYS A 17 24.23 49.28 -2.64
C LYS A 17 24.69 48.01 -1.90
N ALA A 18 25.07 47.10 -2.73
CA ALA A 18 26.21 46.17 -2.70
C ALA A 18 26.98 46.02 -1.40
N PHE A 19 27.03 44.77 -0.92
CA PHE A 19 28.17 44.26 -0.20
C PHE A 19 28.55 42.91 -0.74
N LEU A 20 29.60 42.90 -1.57
CA LEU A 20 30.36 41.75 -1.99
C LEU A 20 31.19 41.24 -0.81
N LEU A 21 31.00 40.05 -0.34
CA LEU A 21 32.05 39.29 0.32
C LEU A 21 32.04 37.86 -0.17
N LEU A 22 33.09 37.52 -0.86
CA LEU A 22 33.61 36.22 -1.22
C LEU A 22 34.02 35.44 0.04
N ILE A 23 33.47 34.29 0.26
CA ILE A 23 34.10 33.13 0.94
C ILE A 23 33.46 31.94 0.24
N GLY A 24 34.08 31.21 -0.66
CA GLY A 24 35.13 30.28 -0.43
C GLY A 24 34.53 28.89 -0.17
N GLY A 25 34.26 28.11 -1.26
CA GLY A 25 34.55 26.68 -1.43
C GLY A 25 33.92 25.71 -0.44
N LEU A 26 33.02 24.88 -0.90
CA LEU A 26 33.22 23.43 -1.04
C LEU A 26 31.99 22.81 -1.74
N ALA A 27 32.09 22.61 -3.03
CA ALA A 27 31.20 21.71 -3.75
C ALA A 27 31.58 20.29 -3.37
N ILE A 28 30.75 19.64 -2.56
CA ILE A 28 30.78 18.19 -2.43
C ILE A 28 29.86 17.65 -3.51
N ALA A 29 30.45 17.39 -4.67
CA ALA A 29 29.83 16.58 -5.70
C ALA A 29 29.79 15.13 -5.19
N GLY A 30 28.67 14.70 -4.68
CA GLY A 30 28.38 13.29 -4.45
C GLY A 30 28.18 12.62 -5.81
N VAL A 31 29.27 12.06 -6.35
CA VAL A 31 29.19 11.15 -7.50
C VAL A 31 28.61 9.83 -6.98
N VAL A 32 27.34 9.62 -7.24
CA VAL A 32 26.76 8.28 -7.13
C VAL A 32 27.29 7.48 -8.31
N LEU A 33 28.31 6.66 -8.07
CA LEU A 33 28.79 5.65 -9.00
C LEU A 33 27.77 4.52 -9.03
N ILE A 34 26.89 4.54 -10.02
CA ILE A 34 26.09 3.36 -10.39
C ILE A 34 27.07 2.38 -11.05
N ALA A 35 27.53 1.39 -10.31
CA ALA A 35 28.25 0.26 -10.87
C ALA A 35 27.25 -0.65 -11.57
N ILE A 36 27.10 -0.48 -12.90
CA ILE A 36 26.41 -1.47 -13.73
C ILE A 36 27.38 -2.65 -13.84
N VAL A 37 27.14 -3.68 -13.06
CA VAL A 37 27.78 -4.98 -13.28
C VAL A 37 26.95 -5.69 -14.35
N ALA A 38 27.34 -5.55 -15.59
CA ALA A 38 26.84 -6.42 -16.67
C ALA A 38 27.47 -7.81 -16.46
N SER A 39 26.71 -8.71 -15.83
CA SER A 39 27.05 -10.13 -15.79
C SER A 39 26.22 -10.82 -16.86
N ASN A 40 26.85 -11.13 -18.00
CA ASN A 40 26.31 -12.04 -18.97
C ASN A 40 26.25 -13.43 -18.33
N ASN A 41 25.07 -13.91 -18.00
CA ASN A 41 24.83 -15.32 -17.84
C ASN A 41 23.50 -15.69 -18.50
N SER A 42 23.57 -16.50 -19.54
CA SER A 42 22.43 -17.08 -20.25
C SER A 42 21.92 -18.25 -19.40
N GLY A 43 20.86 -18.02 -18.66
CA GLY A 43 20.13 -19.04 -17.95
C GLY A 43 18.76 -18.45 -17.65
N GLY A 44 17.68 -19.13 -18.06
CA GLY A 44 16.32 -18.65 -17.80
C GLY A 44 16.06 -18.62 -16.29
N ASP A 45 16.20 -17.46 -15.71
CA ASP A 45 15.79 -17.16 -14.35
C ASP A 45 14.35 -16.68 -14.39
N SER A 46 13.48 -17.45 -13.75
CA SER A 46 12.25 -16.89 -13.20
C SER A 46 12.68 -15.70 -12.33
N ALA A 47 12.32 -14.50 -12.72
CA ALA A 47 12.61 -13.31 -11.92
C ALA A 47 11.99 -13.55 -10.54
N ASP A 48 12.83 -13.66 -9.53
CA ASP A 48 12.44 -13.61 -8.13
C ASP A 48 11.89 -12.20 -7.88
N LEU A 49 10.56 -12.04 -7.94
CA LEU A 49 9.83 -10.81 -7.71
C LEU A 49 9.60 -10.58 -6.21
N SER A 50 10.40 -11.21 -5.36
CA SER A 50 10.40 -10.93 -3.92
C SER A 50 10.74 -9.46 -3.71
N LEU A 51 9.79 -8.68 -3.19
CA LEU A 51 10.01 -7.29 -2.81
C LEU A 51 11.08 -7.23 -1.74
N THR A 52 12.06 -6.36 -1.94
CA THR A 52 13.09 -6.09 -0.91
C THR A 52 12.48 -5.28 0.23
N SER A 53 13.03 -5.40 1.42
CA SER A 53 12.62 -4.61 2.60
C SER A 53 12.56 -3.11 2.29
N ASP A 54 13.48 -2.59 1.48
CA ASP A 54 13.53 -1.18 1.05
C ASP A 54 12.31 -0.78 0.20
N GLN A 55 11.70 -1.71 -0.54
CA GLN A 55 10.48 -1.46 -1.33
C GLN A 55 9.21 -1.47 -0.47
N ILE A 56 9.26 -2.13 0.67
CA ILE A 56 8.18 -2.15 1.67
C ILE A 56 8.26 -0.88 2.53
N GLU A 57 9.47 -0.41 2.90
CA GLU A 57 9.69 0.79 3.72
C GLU A 57 9.43 2.12 2.99
N ALA A 58 9.44 2.15 1.66
CA ALA A 58 9.29 3.35 0.84
C ALA A 58 7.83 3.83 0.68
N GLY A 59 6.92 3.49 1.59
CA GLY A 59 5.52 3.87 1.50
C GLY A 59 4.91 3.37 0.19
N ALA A 60 4.20 2.29 0.23
CA ALA A 60 3.81 1.49 -0.92
C ALA A 60 2.93 2.21 -1.97
N VAL A 61 2.56 3.46 -1.74
CA VAL A 61 1.81 4.28 -2.69
C VAL A 61 2.64 5.51 -3.08
N PRO A 62 2.90 5.74 -4.36
CA PRO A 62 3.69 6.89 -4.83
C PRO A 62 2.91 8.21 -4.66
N PRO A 63 3.58 9.37 -4.77
CA PRO A 63 2.90 10.66 -4.89
C PRO A 63 1.97 10.70 -6.10
N GLU A 64 0.97 11.61 -6.09
CA GLU A 64 -0.13 11.67 -7.06
C GLU A 64 0.33 11.72 -8.52
N ASP A 65 1.43 12.42 -8.82
CA ASP A 65 1.98 12.60 -10.16
C ASP A 65 2.69 11.34 -10.72
N GLU A 66 2.91 10.33 -9.88
CA GLU A 66 3.53 9.06 -10.24
C GLU A 66 2.52 7.88 -10.25
N VAL A 67 1.24 8.16 -10.00
CA VAL A 67 0.20 7.13 -9.97
C VAL A 67 -0.18 6.68 -11.39
N ALA A 68 -0.06 5.39 -11.66
CA ALA A 68 -0.41 4.81 -12.96
C ALA A 68 -1.94 4.63 -13.17
N GLY A 69 -2.73 4.79 -12.09
CA GLY A 69 -4.20 4.72 -12.09
C GLY A 69 -4.73 4.12 -10.80
N GLU A 70 -6.04 4.22 -10.57
CA GLU A 70 -6.69 3.81 -9.32
C GLU A 70 -7.08 2.34 -9.27
N THR A 71 -7.19 1.70 -10.43
CA THR A 71 -7.39 0.26 -10.62
C THR A 71 -6.33 -0.29 -11.57
N GLY A 72 -6.07 -1.57 -11.51
CA GLY A 72 -5.09 -2.24 -12.39
C GLY A 72 -5.58 -3.61 -12.86
N PRO A 73 -4.87 -4.26 -13.79
CA PRO A 73 -5.17 -5.62 -14.14
C PRO A 73 -4.90 -6.54 -12.93
N VAL A 74 -5.74 -7.55 -12.77
CA VAL A 74 -5.55 -8.62 -11.79
C VAL A 74 -5.81 -9.95 -12.46
N THR A 75 -4.83 -10.87 -12.39
CA THR A 75 -4.98 -12.28 -12.72
C THR A 75 -5.02 -13.08 -11.42
N VAL A 76 -5.96 -14.00 -11.33
CA VAL A 76 -6.08 -14.94 -10.20
C VAL A 76 -5.67 -16.31 -10.70
N VAL A 77 -4.68 -16.94 -10.05
CA VAL A 77 -4.22 -18.28 -10.36
C VAL A 77 -4.56 -19.20 -9.20
N GLY A 78 -5.32 -20.25 -9.47
CA GLY A 78 -5.89 -21.16 -8.47
C GLY A 78 -7.40 -20.97 -8.30
N ASP A 79 -7.98 -21.66 -7.32
CA ASP A 79 -9.41 -21.64 -7.05
C ASP A 79 -9.79 -20.45 -6.16
N ALA A 80 -10.89 -19.79 -6.49
CA ALA A 80 -11.42 -18.72 -5.62
C ALA A 80 -11.96 -19.31 -4.31
N LEU A 81 -11.71 -18.61 -3.22
CA LEU A 81 -12.26 -18.96 -1.91
C LEU A 81 -13.77 -18.70 -1.88
N PRO A 82 -14.55 -19.53 -1.18
CA PRO A 82 -15.96 -19.26 -0.97
C PRO A 82 -16.15 -17.95 -0.22
N LYS A 83 -17.26 -17.26 -0.48
CA LYS A 83 -17.60 -16.05 0.28
C LYS A 83 -17.65 -16.36 1.77
N LEU A 84 -17.05 -15.50 2.60
CA LEU A 84 -17.15 -15.62 4.05
C LEU A 84 -18.61 -15.37 4.48
N GLU A 85 -19.18 -16.33 5.20
CA GLU A 85 -20.53 -16.28 5.77
C GLU A 85 -20.46 -16.54 7.29
N ASP A 86 -21.56 -16.33 7.99
CA ASP A 86 -21.63 -16.62 9.42
C ASP A 86 -21.44 -18.12 9.69
N GLY A 87 -20.73 -18.46 10.76
CA GLY A 87 -20.49 -19.83 11.19
C GLY A 87 -19.05 -20.30 10.95
N THR A 88 -18.90 -21.60 10.69
CA THR A 88 -17.57 -22.17 10.39
C THR A 88 -17.13 -21.74 8.99
N ASP A 89 -15.96 -21.14 8.89
CA ASP A 89 -15.40 -20.71 7.60
C ASP A 89 -14.89 -21.92 6.80
N PRO A 90 -15.52 -22.23 5.64
CA PRO A 90 -15.12 -23.38 4.81
C PRO A 90 -13.79 -23.16 4.07
N ALA A 91 -13.23 -21.95 4.08
CA ALA A 91 -11.94 -21.67 3.45
C ALA A 91 -10.74 -22.02 4.36
N VAL A 92 -10.93 -22.17 5.65
CA VAL A 92 -9.84 -22.55 6.55
C VAL A 92 -9.26 -23.91 6.10
N ASP A 93 -7.92 -24.02 6.13
CA ASP A 93 -7.12 -25.13 5.61
C ASP A 93 -7.17 -25.33 4.06
N THR A 94 -7.85 -24.44 3.31
CA THR A 94 -7.77 -24.44 1.84
C THR A 94 -6.67 -23.50 1.36
N GLU A 95 -6.14 -23.77 0.16
CA GLU A 95 -5.10 -22.92 -0.45
C GLU A 95 -5.71 -21.62 -0.99
N ALA A 96 -5.10 -20.49 -0.64
CA ALA A 96 -5.47 -19.20 -1.19
C ALA A 96 -4.93 -19.04 -2.62
N PRO A 97 -5.63 -18.33 -3.52
CA PRO A 97 -5.14 -18.13 -4.88
C PRO A 97 -3.94 -17.17 -4.93
N THR A 98 -3.05 -17.36 -5.90
CA THR A 98 -2.03 -16.40 -6.27
C THR A 98 -2.66 -15.18 -6.95
N LEU A 99 -2.17 -14.01 -6.63
CA LEU A 99 -2.55 -12.76 -7.28
C LEU A 99 -1.38 -12.23 -8.12
N GLU A 100 -1.61 -12.05 -9.42
CA GLU A 100 -0.77 -11.23 -10.29
C GLU A 100 -1.49 -9.90 -10.47
N ALA A 101 -0.95 -8.84 -9.89
CA ALA A 101 -1.57 -7.52 -9.80
C ALA A 101 -0.55 -6.42 -10.10
N THR A 102 -0.94 -5.16 -9.93
CA THR A 102 -0.03 -4.03 -10.06
C THR A 102 -0.11 -3.13 -8.84
N ARG A 103 0.99 -2.47 -8.54
CA ARG A 103 1.09 -1.39 -7.55
C ARG A 103 0.58 -0.07 -8.15
N PHE A 104 0.44 0.96 -7.32
CA PHE A 104 -0.01 2.28 -7.78
C PHE A 104 0.98 2.96 -8.72
N ASP A 105 2.27 2.67 -8.65
CA ASP A 105 3.30 3.13 -9.58
C ASP A 105 3.29 2.39 -10.93
N GLY A 106 2.41 1.41 -11.10
CA GLY A 106 2.28 0.59 -12.30
C GLY A 106 3.23 -0.60 -12.36
N SER A 107 4.11 -0.78 -11.38
CA SER A 107 4.96 -1.97 -11.31
C SER A 107 4.15 -3.23 -11.00
N ASP A 108 4.62 -4.35 -11.53
CA ASP A 108 3.99 -5.65 -11.29
C ASP A 108 4.22 -6.12 -9.85
N ALA A 109 3.24 -6.83 -9.31
CA ALA A 109 3.30 -7.52 -8.03
C ALA A 109 2.70 -8.91 -8.17
N VAL A 110 3.51 -9.94 -7.90
CA VAL A 110 3.05 -11.32 -7.82
C VAL A 110 3.04 -11.73 -6.35
N ILE A 111 1.89 -12.17 -5.86
CA ILE A 111 1.71 -12.60 -4.49
C ILE A 111 1.32 -14.06 -4.51
N ASP A 112 2.33 -14.92 -4.41
CA ASP A 112 2.18 -16.37 -4.30
C ASP A 112 2.06 -16.72 -2.81
N PRO A 113 0.89 -17.20 -2.34
CA PRO A 113 0.71 -17.49 -0.92
C PRO A 113 1.55 -18.70 -0.44
N SER A 114 2.09 -19.52 -1.36
CA SER A 114 2.83 -20.75 -1.05
C SER A 114 4.36 -20.61 -1.13
N ASP A 115 4.88 -19.37 -1.19
CA ASP A 115 6.32 -19.10 -1.32
C ASP A 115 7.13 -19.23 -0.02
N GLY A 116 6.52 -19.66 1.05
CA GLY A 116 7.14 -19.80 2.37
C GLY A 116 6.91 -18.62 3.31
N THR A 117 6.19 -17.58 2.84
CA THR A 117 5.90 -16.36 3.62
C THR A 117 4.44 -16.38 4.06
N GLY A 118 4.20 -16.30 5.37
CA GLY A 118 2.85 -16.08 5.89
C GLY A 118 2.34 -14.70 5.49
N ARG A 119 1.04 -14.55 5.25
CA ARG A 119 0.49 -13.28 4.80
C ARG A 119 -0.77 -12.87 5.54
N VAL A 120 -0.88 -11.57 5.79
CA VAL A 120 -2.14 -10.93 6.17
C VAL A 120 -2.55 -9.99 5.05
N TYR A 121 -3.65 -10.31 4.39
CA TYR A 121 -4.26 -9.45 3.37
C TYR A 121 -5.33 -8.58 4.03
N ALA A 122 -5.32 -7.28 3.74
CA ALA A 122 -6.35 -6.32 4.14
C ALA A 122 -7.01 -5.70 2.90
N PHE A 123 -8.24 -6.08 2.60
CA PHE A 123 -9.03 -5.51 1.52
C PHE A 123 -9.77 -4.27 2.02
N VAL A 124 -9.48 -3.12 1.44
CA VAL A 124 -10.01 -1.83 1.86
C VAL A 124 -10.65 -1.06 0.71
N ALA A 125 -11.73 -0.35 1.00
CA ALA A 125 -12.42 0.53 0.05
C ALA A 125 -12.43 1.96 0.58
N HIS A 126 -11.91 2.92 -0.19
CA HIS A 126 -11.73 4.32 0.21
C HIS A 126 -13.00 5.01 0.71
N TRP A 127 -14.15 4.65 0.17
CA TRP A 127 -15.46 5.21 0.51
C TRP A 127 -16.11 4.57 1.74
N CYS A 128 -15.61 3.41 2.21
CA CYS A 128 -16.20 2.70 3.33
C CYS A 128 -15.84 3.39 4.66
N PRO A 129 -16.83 3.82 5.49
CA PRO A 129 -16.54 4.51 6.74
C PRO A 129 -15.75 3.66 7.76
N HIS A 130 -15.90 2.33 7.71
CA HIS A 130 -15.12 1.40 8.54
C HIS A 130 -13.66 1.36 8.10
N CYS A 131 -13.38 1.28 6.79
CA CYS A 131 -12.00 1.35 6.26
C CYS A 131 -11.34 2.70 6.57
N GLN A 132 -12.10 3.79 6.53
CA GLN A 132 -11.59 5.13 6.85
C GLN A 132 -11.09 5.25 8.29
N ARG A 133 -11.66 4.47 9.23
CA ARG A 133 -11.20 4.39 10.61
C ARG A 133 -10.10 3.34 10.78
N GLU A 134 -10.20 2.22 10.08
CA GLU A 134 -9.26 1.10 10.17
C GLU A 134 -7.87 1.43 9.62
N VAL A 135 -7.79 2.04 8.43
CA VAL A 135 -6.51 2.25 7.75
C VAL A 135 -5.53 3.08 8.57
N PRO A 136 -5.89 4.20 9.22
CA PRO A 136 -4.98 4.92 10.10
C PRO A 136 -4.50 4.08 11.31
N VAL A 137 -5.40 3.32 11.93
CA VAL A 137 -5.06 2.45 13.08
C VAL A 137 -4.10 1.35 12.66
N MET A 138 -4.38 0.72 11.53
CA MET A 138 -3.53 -0.32 10.94
C MET A 138 -2.14 0.24 10.54
N ALA A 139 -2.09 1.44 9.97
CA ALA A 139 -0.83 2.10 9.59
C ALA A 139 0.04 2.42 10.82
N GLU A 140 -0.54 3.02 11.85
CA GLU A 140 0.14 3.31 13.12
C GLU A 140 0.61 2.01 13.80
N TRP A 141 -0.25 0.99 13.85
CA TRP A 141 0.11 -0.30 14.42
C TRP A 141 1.27 -0.96 13.68
N LEU A 142 1.29 -0.98 12.34
CA LEU A 142 2.38 -1.53 11.55
C LEU A 142 3.70 -0.75 11.71
N GLN A 143 3.65 0.57 11.92
CA GLN A 143 4.84 1.39 12.20
C GLN A 143 5.45 1.06 13.56
N ASP A 144 4.60 0.82 14.57
CA ASP A 144 5.04 0.56 15.94
C ASP A 144 5.38 -0.92 16.20
N ASN A 145 4.88 -1.83 15.36
CA ASN A 145 5.05 -3.28 15.52
C ASN A 145 5.68 -3.90 14.27
N PRO A 146 7.02 -3.94 14.18
CA PRO A 146 7.69 -4.60 13.06
C PRO A 146 7.22 -6.05 12.90
N LEU A 147 6.85 -6.41 11.68
CA LEU A 147 6.39 -7.76 11.39
C LEU A 147 7.53 -8.77 11.55
N PRO A 148 7.23 -10.02 11.93
CA PRO A 148 8.18 -11.13 11.80
C PRO A 148 8.71 -11.24 10.37
N SER A 149 9.97 -11.65 10.20
CA SER A 149 10.64 -11.70 8.90
C SER A 149 10.01 -12.71 7.91
N ASP A 150 9.19 -13.60 8.42
CA ASP A 150 8.46 -14.63 7.69
C ASP A 150 6.97 -14.29 7.49
N VAL A 151 6.56 -13.06 7.80
CA VAL A 151 5.20 -12.57 7.58
C VAL A 151 5.20 -11.27 6.77
N GLN A 152 4.32 -11.18 5.78
CA GLN A 152 4.08 -10.00 4.97
C GLN A 152 2.66 -9.47 5.17
N PHE A 153 2.51 -8.14 5.26
CA PHE A 153 1.21 -7.48 5.22
C PHE A 153 0.95 -6.92 3.82
N VAL A 154 -0.22 -7.24 3.26
CA VAL A 154 -0.63 -6.83 1.91
C VAL A 154 -1.94 -6.06 1.99
N VAL A 155 -1.94 -4.80 1.55
CA VAL A 155 -3.16 -4.01 1.43
C VAL A 155 -3.67 -4.05 0.00
N VAL A 156 -4.90 -4.46 -0.19
CA VAL A 156 -5.58 -4.50 -1.48
C VAL A 156 -6.60 -3.37 -1.56
N SER A 157 -6.28 -2.34 -2.35
CA SER A 157 -7.21 -1.25 -2.65
C SER A 157 -8.25 -1.74 -3.66
N THR A 158 -9.50 -1.90 -3.24
CA THR A 158 -10.57 -2.51 -4.05
C THR A 158 -11.87 -1.72 -4.01
N GLY A 159 -12.81 -2.06 -4.88
CA GLY A 159 -14.14 -1.46 -4.93
C GLY A 159 -14.11 0.03 -5.21
N VAL A 160 -13.21 0.50 -6.07
CA VAL A 160 -13.01 1.92 -6.38
C VAL A 160 -14.30 2.55 -6.95
N ARG A 161 -14.67 3.72 -6.42
CA ARG A 161 -15.89 4.45 -6.84
C ARG A 161 -15.59 5.93 -6.95
N GLU A 162 -15.54 6.43 -8.17
CA GLU A 162 -15.37 7.86 -8.42
C GLU A 162 -16.45 8.69 -7.72
N GLY A 163 -16.05 9.87 -7.23
CA GLY A 163 -16.94 10.82 -6.57
C GLY A 163 -17.40 10.43 -5.17
N GLN A 164 -16.94 9.29 -4.63
CA GLN A 164 -17.15 8.91 -3.24
C GLN A 164 -16.05 9.49 -2.33
N PRO A 165 -16.26 9.53 -0.99
CA PRO A 165 -15.26 10.04 -0.05
C PRO A 165 -13.89 9.38 -0.23
N ASN A 166 -12.82 10.14 0.01
CA ASN A 166 -11.42 9.72 -0.13
C ASN A 166 -11.02 9.21 -1.53
N TYR A 167 -11.73 9.66 -2.57
CA TYR A 167 -11.31 9.48 -3.95
C TYR A 167 -10.30 10.57 -4.33
N PRO A 168 -9.19 10.22 -4.97
CA PRO A 168 -8.79 8.89 -5.39
C PRO A 168 -8.15 8.08 -4.24
N PRO A 169 -8.29 6.74 -4.25
CA PRO A 169 -7.72 5.87 -3.21
C PRO A 169 -6.21 5.95 -3.10
N SER A 170 -5.49 6.26 -4.17
CA SER A 170 -4.05 6.47 -4.18
C SER A 170 -3.64 7.59 -3.20
N ILE A 171 -4.27 8.75 -3.26
CA ILE A 171 -3.98 9.87 -2.35
C ILE A 171 -4.31 9.47 -0.90
N TRP A 172 -5.47 8.88 -0.67
CA TRP A 172 -5.88 8.47 0.66
C TRP A 172 -4.92 7.48 1.32
N LEU A 173 -4.45 6.46 0.58
CA LEU A 173 -3.50 5.47 1.10
C LEU A 173 -2.08 6.04 1.22
N HIS A 174 -1.69 6.96 0.32
CA HIS A 174 -0.43 7.69 0.42
C HIS A 174 -0.37 8.53 1.70
N GLU A 175 -1.43 9.31 1.97
CA GLU A 175 -1.53 10.14 3.19
C GLU A 175 -1.55 9.30 4.48
N ALA A 176 -2.12 8.10 4.42
CA ALA A 176 -2.11 7.17 5.55
C ALA A 176 -0.73 6.55 5.81
N ALA A 177 0.20 6.64 4.85
CA ALA A 177 1.58 6.15 4.95
C ALA A 177 1.68 4.70 5.47
N VAL A 178 0.84 3.80 4.93
CA VAL A 178 0.79 2.40 5.37
C VAL A 178 2.10 1.69 4.98
N PRO A 179 2.89 1.19 5.94
CA PRO A 179 4.17 0.55 5.67
C PRO A 179 3.98 -0.93 5.28
N ALA A 180 3.31 -1.18 4.17
CA ALA A 180 2.97 -2.50 3.67
C ALA A 180 3.02 -2.54 2.14
N LEU A 181 3.01 -3.73 1.55
CA LEU A 181 2.77 -3.87 0.12
C LEU A 181 1.34 -3.44 -0.20
N VAL A 182 1.17 -2.41 -1.04
CA VAL A 182 -0.15 -1.98 -1.50
C VAL A 182 -0.33 -2.30 -2.97
N ILE A 183 -1.36 -3.06 -3.31
CA ILE A 183 -1.74 -3.38 -4.69
C ILE A 183 -3.11 -2.81 -5.04
N ARG A 184 -3.30 -2.60 -6.35
CA ARG A 184 -4.59 -2.17 -6.90
C ARG A 184 -5.39 -3.40 -7.34
N ASP A 185 -6.66 -3.44 -6.96
CA ASP A 185 -7.59 -4.42 -7.55
C ASP A 185 -8.09 -3.95 -8.93
N SER A 186 -8.71 -4.85 -9.67
CA SER A 186 -9.38 -4.51 -10.91
C SER A 186 -10.65 -3.68 -10.65
N ALA A 187 -11.15 -3.03 -11.69
CA ALA A 187 -12.41 -2.28 -11.63
C ALA A 187 -13.60 -3.18 -11.22
N GLU A 188 -13.51 -4.47 -11.52
CA GLU A 188 -14.50 -5.50 -11.18
C GLU A 188 -14.28 -6.12 -9.79
N SER A 189 -13.23 -5.69 -9.04
CA SER A 189 -12.87 -6.24 -7.73
C SER A 189 -12.53 -7.74 -7.80
N THR A 190 -11.70 -8.12 -8.76
CA THR A 190 -11.34 -9.51 -9.06
C THR A 190 -10.61 -10.17 -7.89
N ALA A 191 -9.62 -9.49 -7.29
CA ALA A 191 -8.89 -10.00 -6.13
C ALA A 191 -9.81 -10.18 -4.92
N ALA A 192 -10.61 -9.17 -4.59
CA ALA A 192 -11.55 -9.23 -3.48
C ALA A 192 -12.56 -10.37 -3.65
N SER A 193 -13.06 -10.56 -4.85
CA SER A 193 -14.00 -11.65 -5.17
C SER A 193 -13.33 -13.01 -5.01
N ALA A 194 -12.08 -13.16 -5.46
CA ALA A 194 -11.33 -14.41 -5.36
C ALA A 194 -11.00 -14.80 -3.91
N PHE A 195 -10.85 -13.82 -3.02
CA PHE A 195 -10.62 -14.06 -1.58
C PHE A 195 -11.92 -14.20 -0.78
N GLY A 196 -13.08 -14.15 -1.43
CA GLY A 196 -14.38 -14.37 -0.81
C GLY A 196 -14.85 -13.23 0.09
N LEU A 197 -14.52 -11.99 -0.28
CA LEU A 197 -14.90 -10.77 0.45
C LEU A 197 -16.40 -10.75 0.78
N SER A 198 -16.73 -10.51 2.04
CA SER A 198 -18.11 -10.41 2.54
C SER A 198 -18.51 -9.00 2.97
N GLY A 199 -17.57 -8.17 3.38
CA GLY A 199 -17.76 -6.80 3.86
C GLY A 199 -16.42 -6.08 3.99
N PHE A 200 -16.43 -4.81 4.38
CA PHE A 200 -15.24 -3.97 4.48
C PHE A 200 -15.04 -3.41 5.90
N PRO A 201 -13.76 -3.29 6.38
CA PRO A 201 -12.57 -3.93 5.81
C PRO A 201 -12.65 -5.45 5.89
N PHE A 202 -11.85 -6.17 5.11
CA PHE A 202 -11.84 -7.63 5.11
C PHE A 202 -10.41 -8.12 5.22
N PHE A 203 -10.17 -9.06 6.12
CA PHE A 203 -8.85 -9.61 6.38
C PHE A 203 -8.81 -11.10 6.10
N VAL A 204 -7.67 -11.54 5.55
CA VAL A 204 -7.36 -12.94 5.32
C VAL A 204 -5.94 -13.21 5.78
N ALA A 205 -5.75 -14.14 6.69
CA ALA A 205 -4.43 -14.63 7.07
C ALA A 205 -4.17 -15.99 6.40
N THR A 206 -2.97 -16.14 5.82
CA THR A 206 -2.48 -17.41 5.26
C THR A 206 -1.15 -17.77 5.90
N ASP A 207 -0.92 -19.07 6.12
CA ASP A 207 0.40 -19.57 6.53
C ASP A 207 1.41 -19.56 5.37
N GLY A 208 2.68 -19.90 5.64
CA GLY A 208 3.73 -19.95 4.63
C GLY A 208 3.55 -21.06 3.58
N GLN A 209 2.57 -21.95 3.73
CA GLN A 209 2.17 -22.94 2.74
C GLN A 209 1.00 -22.46 1.89
N GLY A 210 0.54 -21.23 2.11
CA GLY A 210 -0.58 -20.63 1.40
C GLY A 210 -1.96 -21.03 1.88
N LYS A 211 -2.06 -21.75 2.98
CA LYS A 211 -3.36 -22.12 3.52
C LYS A 211 -3.99 -21.00 4.29
N VAL A 212 -5.27 -20.78 4.06
CA VAL A 212 -6.06 -19.86 4.87
C VAL A 212 -6.14 -20.36 6.30
N VAL A 213 -5.70 -19.53 7.25
CA VAL A 213 -5.76 -19.83 8.67
C VAL A 213 -6.87 -19.05 9.38
N GLU A 214 -7.16 -17.84 8.90
CA GLU A 214 -8.24 -17.01 9.44
C GLU A 214 -8.78 -16.03 8.40
N ARG A 215 -10.09 -15.78 8.43
CA ARG A 215 -10.71 -14.66 7.70
C ARG A 215 -11.70 -13.94 8.60
N THR A 216 -11.68 -12.61 8.54
CA THR A 216 -12.59 -11.77 9.31
C THR A 216 -13.02 -10.54 8.53
N SER A 217 -14.19 -9.98 8.87
CA SER A 217 -14.74 -8.76 8.26
C SER A 217 -15.08 -7.74 9.36
N GLY A 218 -14.86 -6.48 9.05
CA GLY A 218 -15.05 -5.36 9.98
C GLY A 218 -13.75 -4.85 10.59
N GLU A 219 -13.86 -3.78 11.38
CA GLU A 219 -12.73 -3.15 12.05
C GLU A 219 -12.07 -4.12 13.05
N GLN A 220 -10.73 -4.10 13.10
CA GLN A 220 -9.96 -4.94 13.99
C GLN A 220 -9.35 -4.12 15.14
N SER A 221 -9.37 -4.65 16.34
CA SER A 221 -8.56 -4.13 17.42
C SER A 221 -7.09 -4.47 17.22
N VAL A 222 -6.19 -3.77 17.91
CA VAL A 222 -4.76 -4.07 17.91
C VAL A 222 -4.48 -5.52 18.30
N ASP A 223 -5.22 -6.06 19.27
CA ASP A 223 -5.07 -7.47 19.68
C ASP A 223 -5.45 -8.42 18.54
N GLN A 224 -6.53 -8.13 17.81
CA GLN A 224 -6.94 -8.92 16.65
C GLN A 224 -5.96 -8.82 15.46
N LEU A 225 -5.33 -7.64 15.25
CA LEU A 225 -4.26 -7.52 14.26
C LEU A 225 -3.03 -8.37 14.65
N ASN A 226 -2.67 -8.39 15.93
CA ASN A 226 -1.62 -9.27 16.45
C ASN A 226 -1.98 -10.76 16.29
N ASP A 227 -3.24 -11.14 16.54
CA ASP A 227 -3.72 -12.51 16.38
C ASP A 227 -3.63 -12.95 14.90
N LEU A 228 -4.03 -12.09 13.94
CA LEU A 228 -3.91 -12.37 12.49
C LEU A 228 -2.46 -12.60 12.07
N VAL A 229 -1.52 -11.75 12.54
CA VAL A 229 -0.08 -11.93 12.25
C VAL A 229 0.46 -13.21 12.89
N SER A 230 0.06 -13.51 14.13
CA SER A 230 0.48 -14.73 14.81
C SER A 230 -0.07 -15.98 14.12
N ALA A 231 -1.31 -15.94 13.63
CA ALA A 231 -1.89 -17.04 12.87
C ALA A 231 -1.17 -17.27 11.53
N ALA A 232 -0.70 -16.19 10.86
CA ALA A 232 0.04 -16.28 9.61
C ALA A 232 1.46 -16.87 9.78
N GLN A 233 2.04 -16.85 10.98
CA GLN A 233 3.35 -17.50 11.23
C GLN A 233 3.26 -19.03 11.24
N GLY A 234 2.10 -19.65 11.52
CA GLY A 234 1.88 -21.09 11.54
C GLY A 234 2.14 -21.73 12.90
#